data_232d7663e2cea9fa682344b064e2aa2f
#
_entry.id   232d7663e2cea9fa682344b064e2aa2f
#
_cell.length_a   1.000
_cell.length_b   1.000
_cell.length_c   1.000
_cell.angle_alpha   90.00
_cell.angle_beta   90.00
_cell.angle_gamma   90.00
#
_symmetry.space_group_name_H-M   'P 1'
#
loop_
_entity.id
_entity.type
_entity.pdbx_description
1 polymer ?
#
loop_
_entity_poly.entity_id
_entity_poly.type
_entity_poly.pdbx_seq_one_letter_code
_entity_poly.pdbx_strand_id
1 'polypeptide(L)'
;MILDTSALLAILLREPEAERFAASMENAAVIRLSAAGYVEAAIYVDRNADEIRRAMLDTFLAEFSVRIEPVTAEQALLARQAFVLFGKGRHKAGLNFGDCFTWALARTWREPVLFKGGDFGNTDLDAA
;
A
#
# COMPACT_ATOMS: atom_id res chain seq x y z
N MET A 1 -1.47 4.84 9.91
CA MET A 1 -2.15 4.10 8.84
C MET A 1 -1.15 3.70 7.78
N ILE A 2 -1.23 2.48 7.30
CA ILE A 2 -0.39 1.97 6.19
C ILE A 2 -1.17 2.14 4.89
N LEU A 3 -0.55 2.77 3.90
CA LEU A 3 -1.09 2.95 2.57
C LEU A 3 -0.60 1.82 1.66
N ASP A 4 -1.54 1.02 1.13
CA ASP A 4 -1.20 0.03 0.12
C ASP A 4 -1.16 0.66 -1.27
N THR A 5 -0.34 0.10 -2.16
CA THR A 5 -0.23 0.52 -3.56
C THR A 5 -1.58 0.53 -4.27
N SER A 6 -2.47 -0.41 -3.96
CA SER A 6 -3.81 -0.48 -4.58
C SER A 6 -4.67 0.75 -4.26
N ALA A 7 -4.65 1.24 -3.02
CA ALA A 7 -5.39 2.44 -2.64
C ALA A 7 -4.73 3.71 -3.22
N LEU A 8 -3.41 3.80 -3.20
CA LEU A 8 -2.66 4.90 -3.80
C LEU A 8 -2.99 5.04 -5.29
N LEU A 9 -2.92 3.95 -6.05
CA LEU A 9 -3.24 3.95 -7.48
C LEU A 9 -4.71 4.27 -7.74
N ALA A 10 -5.63 3.77 -6.90
CA ALA A 10 -7.05 4.10 -7.03
C ALA A 10 -7.30 5.62 -6.93
N ILE A 11 -6.58 6.31 -6.04
CA ILE A 11 -6.68 7.77 -5.93
C ILE A 11 -6.07 8.46 -7.15
N LEU A 12 -4.85 8.11 -7.53
CA LEU A 12 -4.15 8.72 -8.67
C LEU A 12 -4.88 8.54 -10.00
N LEU A 13 -5.53 7.39 -10.19
CA LEU A 13 -6.30 7.06 -11.38
C LEU A 13 -7.77 7.50 -11.31
N ARG A 14 -8.17 8.15 -10.22
CA ARG A 14 -9.54 8.63 -9.99
C ARG A 14 -10.59 7.53 -10.11
N GLU A 15 -10.30 6.37 -9.53
CA GLU A 15 -11.25 5.27 -9.46
C GLU A 15 -12.42 5.58 -8.50
N PRO A 16 -13.53 4.83 -8.53
CA PRO A 16 -14.71 5.15 -7.73
C PRO A 16 -14.47 5.29 -6.22
N GLU A 17 -13.46 4.60 -5.67
CA GLU A 17 -13.11 4.66 -4.25
C GLU A 17 -12.22 5.84 -3.87
N ALA A 18 -11.71 6.61 -4.85
CA ALA A 18 -10.69 7.64 -4.64
C ALA A 18 -11.06 8.66 -3.56
N GLU A 19 -12.29 9.20 -3.60
CA GLU A 19 -12.73 10.20 -2.62
C GLU A 19 -12.78 9.63 -1.21
N ARG A 20 -13.29 8.41 -1.06
CA ARG A 20 -13.36 7.74 0.24
C ARG A 20 -11.96 7.48 0.80
N PHE A 21 -11.02 7.04 -0.04
CA PHE A 21 -9.64 6.80 0.37
C PHE A 21 -8.91 8.11 0.75
N ALA A 22 -9.09 9.18 -0.04
CA ALA A 22 -8.54 10.48 0.29
C ALA A 22 -9.06 11.00 1.63
N ALA A 23 -10.37 10.89 1.89
CA ALA A 23 -10.95 11.27 3.17
C ALA A 23 -10.38 10.46 4.36
N SER A 24 -10.12 9.15 4.16
CA SER A 24 -9.44 8.34 5.19
C SER A 24 -8.02 8.84 5.46
N MET A 25 -7.30 9.25 4.43
CA MET A 25 -5.95 9.80 4.56
C MET A 25 -5.92 11.15 5.27
N GLU A 26 -6.88 12.04 4.97
CA GLU A 26 -7.01 13.34 5.63
C GLU A 26 -7.21 13.23 7.14
N ASN A 27 -7.87 12.18 7.59
CA ASN A 27 -8.13 11.92 9.01
C ASN A 27 -7.01 11.14 9.71
N ALA A 28 -6.00 10.68 9.00
CA ALA A 28 -4.91 9.89 9.57
C ALA A 28 -3.84 10.79 10.19
N ALA A 29 -3.41 10.49 11.41
CA ALA A 29 -2.34 11.23 12.08
C ALA A 29 -0.98 11.02 11.37
N VAL A 30 -0.72 9.82 10.88
CA VAL A 30 0.50 9.46 10.13
C VAL A 30 0.12 8.46 9.04
N ILE A 31 0.68 8.67 7.85
CA ILE A 31 0.51 7.76 6.72
C ILE A 31 1.89 7.22 6.34
N ARG A 32 1.98 5.88 6.21
CA ARG A 32 3.22 5.18 5.87
C ARG A 32 3.03 4.33 4.62
N LEU A 33 4.02 4.33 3.77
CA LEU A 33 4.10 3.52 2.56
C LEU A 33 5.42 2.76 2.57
N SER A 34 5.40 1.46 2.31
CA SER A 34 6.65 0.71 2.13
C SER A 34 7.45 1.25 0.94
N ALA A 35 8.76 1.33 1.07
CA ALA A 35 9.63 1.69 -0.06
C ALA A 35 9.43 0.75 -1.26
N ALA A 36 9.14 -0.53 -1.03
CA ALA A 36 8.77 -1.47 -2.09
C ALA A 36 7.44 -1.09 -2.76
N GLY A 37 6.44 -0.69 -1.99
CA GLY A 37 5.16 -0.19 -2.49
C GLY A 37 5.29 1.10 -3.30
N TYR A 38 6.16 2.02 -2.86
CA TYR A 38 6.49 3.22 -3.63
C TYR A 38 7.03 2.86 -5.02
N VAL A 39 8.01 1.97 -5.10
CA VAL A 39 8.59 1.55 -6.37
C VAL A 39 7.56 0.86 -7.26
N GLU A 40 6.72 0.01 -6.70
CA GLU A 40 5.63 -0.64 -7.44
C GLU A 40 4.67 0.39 -8.04
N ALA A 41 4.21 1.37 -7.26
CA ALA A 41 3.36 2.46 -7.73
C ALA A 41 4.06 3.30 -8.80
N ALA A 42 5.32 3.66 -8.58
CA ALA A 42 6.11 4.44 -9.53
C ALA A 42 6.27 3.72 -10.88
N ILE A 43 6.58 2.43 -10.87
CA ILE A 43 6.67 1.62 -12.09
C ILE A 43 5.32 1.60 -12.81
N TYR A 44 4.22 1.45 -12.08
CA TYR A 44 2.89 1.42 -12.69
C TYR A 44 2.57 2.75 -13.39
N VAL A 45 2.73 3.90 -12.73
CA VAL A 45 2.41 5.19 -13.33
C VAL A 45 3.38 5.55 -14.46
N ASP A 46 4.64 5.17 -14.37
CA ASP A 46 5.64 5.40 -15.41
C ASP A 46 5.35 4.60 -16.69
N ARG A 47 4.71 3.45 -16.58
CA ARG A 47 4.33 2.60 -17.71
C ARG A 47 2.97 2.94 -18.30
N ASN A 48 1.98 3.25 -17.45
CA ASN A 48 0.56 3.21 -17.82
C ASN A 48 -0.13 4.57 -17.72
N ALA A 49 0.46 5.56 -17.07
CA ALA A 49 -0.11 6.88 -16.90
C ALA A 49 0.54 7.90 -17.83
N ASP A 50 -0.19 8.99 -18.11
CA ASP A 50 0.35 10.14 -18.81
C ASP A 50 1.34 10.94 -17.93
N GLU A 51 2.03 11.92 -18.52
CA GLU A 51 3.01 12.74 -17.79
C GLU A 51 2.40 13.49 -16.59
N ILE A 52 1.14 13.90 -16.69
CA ILE A 52 0.45 14.62 -15.61
C ILE A 52 0.28 13.70 -14.41
N ARG A 53 -0.20 12.48 -14.60
CA ARG A 53 -0.38 11.50 -13.52
C ARG A 53 0.94 11.02 -12.94
N ARG A 54 1.97 10.90 -13.77
CA ARG A 54 3.33 10.57 -13.31
C ARG A 54 3.85 11.64 -12.35
N ALA A 55 3.74 12.92 -12.73
CA ALA A 55 4.14 14.03 -11.86
C ALA A 55 3.29 14.13 -10.59
N MET A 56 2.03 13.69 -10.63
CA MET A 56 1.12 13.71 -9.46
C MET A 56 1.54 12.75 -8.35
N LEU A 57 2.24 11.67 -8.63
CA LEU A 57 2.64 10.70 -7.61
C LEU A 57 3.44 11.37 -6.48
N ASP A 58 4.54 12.02 -6.83
CA ASP A 58 5.41 12.66 -5.82
C ASP A 58 4.74 13.87 -5.16
N THR A 59 3.97 14.65 -5.93
CA THR A 59 3.17 15.75 -5.39
C THR A 59 2.15 15.26 -4.37
N PHE A 60 1.43 14.20 -4.69
CA PHE A 60 0.45 13.58 -3.80
C PHE A 60 1.09 13.09 -2.50
N LEU A 61 2.20 12.36 -2.60
CA LEU A 61 2.91 11.86 -1.41
C LEU A 61 3.38 13.00 -0.52
N ALA A 62 3.83 14.11 -1.10
CA ALA A 62 4.25 15.30 -0.36
C ALA A 62 3.06 16.02 0.31
N GLU A 63 1.95 16.21 -0.40
CA GLU A 63 0.74 16.86 0.12
C GLU A 63 0.17 16.14 1.34
N PHE A 64 0.13 14.81 1.30
CA PHE A 64 -0.31 13.98 2.42
C PHE A 64 0.78 13.67 3.43
N SER A 65 1.98 14.22 3.26
CA SER A 65 3.14 13.94 4.13
C SER A 65 3.38 12.44 4.34
N VAL A 66 3.22 11.65 3.29
CA VAL A 66 3.39 10.19 3.34
C VAL A 66 4.84 9.85 3.64
N ARG A 67 5.05 9.05 4.67
CA ARG A 67 6.38 8.56 5.05
C ARG A 67 6.70 7.28 4.27
N ILE A 68 7.73 7.34 3.43
CA ILE A 68 8.27 6.15 2.77
C ILE A 68 9.18 5.45 3.77
N GLU A 69 8.76 4.27 4.22
CA GLU A 69 9.47 3.50 5.22
C GLU A 69 10.43 2.50 4.55
N PRO A 70 11.68 2.37 5.04
CA PRO A 70 12.66 1.49 4.43
C PRO A 70 12.26 0.02 4.56
N VAL A 71 12.67 -0.78 3.57
CA VAL A 71 12.63 -2.25 3.67
C VAL A 71 13.92 -2.70 4.35
N THR A 72 13.83 -2.98 5.64
CA THR A 72 14.92 -3.53 6.43
C THR A 72 15.01 -5.06 6.32
N ALA A 73 16.06 -5.67 6.88
CA ALA A 73 16.15 -7.13 6.97
C ALA A 73 14.96 -7.72 7.73
N GLU A 74 14.54 -7.09 8.84
CA GLU A 74 13.35 -7.50 9.61
C GLU A 74 12.07 -7.41 8.76
N GLN A 75 11.92 -6.35 7.98
CA GLN A 75 10.79 -6.19 7.04
C GLN A 75 10.77 -7.30 5.99
N ALA A 76 11.92 -7.65 5.44
CA ALA A 76 12.03 -8.74 4.47
C ALA A 76 11.62 -10.10 5.06
N LEU A 77 12.03 -10.39 6.29
CA LEU A 77 11.63 -11.60 7.00
C LEU A 77 10.12 -11.65 7.26
N LEU A 78 9.53 -10.54 7.69
CA LEU A 78 8.08 -10.43 7.87
C LEU A 78 7.33 -10.57 6.54
N ALA A 79 7.81 -9.98 5.46
CA ALA A 79 7.20 -10.11 4.14
C ALA A 79 7.22 -11.56 3.65
N ARG A 80 8.31 -12.29 3.88
CA ARG A 80 8.37 -13.73 3.62
C ARG A 80 7.35 -14.51 4.44
N GLN A 81 7.20 -14.16 5.72
CA GLN A 81 6.19 -14.76 6.59
C GLN A 81 4.76 -14.50 6.08
N ALA A 82 4.48 -13.28 5.61
CA ALA A 82 3.19 -12.94 5.00
C ALA A 82 2.85 -13.87 3.83
N PHE A 83 3.82 -14.14 2.96
CA PHE A 83 3.64 -15.08 1.85
C PHE A 83 3.38 -16.50 2.32
N VAL A 84 4.12 -16.98 3.31
CA VAL A 84 3.90 -18.33 3.88
C VAL A 84 2.49 -18.49 4.44
N LEU A 85 1.97 -17.46 5.11
CA LEU A 85 0.65 -17.47 5.76
C LEU A 85 -0.50 -17.18 4.79
N PHE A 86 -0.34 -16.21 3.90
CA PHE A 86 -1.43 -15.61 3.13
C PHE A 86 -1.16 -15.50 1.63
N GLY A 87 -0.06 -16.03 1.14
CA GLY A 87 0.41 -15.86 -0.23
C GLY A 87 -0.49 -16.50 -1.28
N LYS A 88 -0.42 -15.93 -2.49
CA LYS A 88 -1.09 -16.45 -3.68
C LYS A 88 -0.69 -17.90 -3.95
N GLY A 89 -1.70 -18.76 -4.16
CA GLY A 89 -1.50 -20.20 -4.32
C GLY A 89 -1.39 -20.97 -2.99
N ARG A 90 -1.39 -20.30 -1.84
CA ARG A 90 -1.29 -20.90 -0.50
C ARG A 90 -2.50 -20.62 0.38
N HIS A 91 -3.10 -19.44 0.23
CA HIS A 91 -4.21 -18.97 1.06
C HIS A 91 -5.21 -18.16 0.21
N LYS A 92 -6.48 -18.13 0.63
CA LYS A 92 -7.54 -17.38 -0.06
C LYS A 92 -7.28 -15.86 -0.16
N ALA A 93 -6.49 -15.28 0.75
CA ALA A 93 -6.06 -13.89 0.70
C ALA A 93 -5.23 -13.60 -0.56
N GLY A 94 -4.44 -14.58 -1.00
CA GLY A 94 -3.75 -14.50 -2.27
C GLY A 94 -2.74 -13.37 -2.38
N LEU A 95 -2.04 -13.04 -1.28
CA LEU A 95 -1.07 -11.95 -1.28
C LEU A 95 0.02 -12.15 -2.33
N ASN A 96 0.23 -11.13 -3.16
CA ASN A 96 1.34 -11.09 -4.11
C ASN A 96 2.62 -10.54 -3.45
N PHE A 97 3.68 -10.39 -4.24
CA PHE A 97 4.96 -9.87 -3.75
C PHE A 97 4.83 -8.50 -3.07
N GLY A 98 4.17 -7.54 -3.71
CA GLY A 98 3.98 -6.19 -3.17
C GLY A 98 3.15 -6.17 -1.88
N ASP A 99 2.06 -6.94 -1.84
CA ASP A 99 1.17 -7.05 -0.68
C ASP A 99 1.90 -7.51 0.57
N CYS A 100 2.89 -8.40 0.41
CA CYS A 100 3.68 -8.91 1.53
C CYS A 100 4.44 -7.79 2.27
N PHE A 101 4.93 -6.78 1.56
CA PHE A 101 5.61 -5.64 2.17
C PHE A 101 4.63 -4.70 2.90
N THR A 102 3.43 -4.52 2.36
CA THR A 102 2.36 -3.79 3.06
C THR A 102 1.99 -4.49 4.37
N TRP A 103 1.80 -5.82 4.34
CA TRP A 103 1.54 -6.62 5.54
C TRP A 103 2.67 -6.50 6.55
N ALA A 104 3.92 -6.63 6.12
CA ALA A 104 5.09 -6.51 6.99
C ALA A 104 5.16 -5.15 7.69
N LEU A 105 4.86 -4.07 6.95
CA LEU A 105 4.85 -2.72 7.51
C LEU A 105 3.74 -2.55 8.54
N ALA A 106 2.53 -3.04 8.23
CA ALA A 106 1.39 -2.99 9.14
C ALA A 106 1.66 -3.75 10.46
N ARG A 107 2.30 -4.90 10.37
CA ARG A 107 2.72 -5.68 11.55
C ARG A 107 3.75 -4.94 12.40
N THR A 108 4.72 -4.27 11.76
CA THR A 108 5.76 -3.51 12.47
C THR A 108 5.19 -2.34 13.25
N TRP A 109 4.32 -1.57 12.61
CA TRP A 109 3.77 -0.34 13.20
C TRP A 109 2.46 -0.57 13.96
N ARG A 110 1.84 -1.74 13.82
CA ARG A 110 0.53 -2.09 14.40
C ARG A 110 -0.53 -1.06 13.99
N GLU A 111 -0.52 -0.71 12.73
CA GLU A 111 -1.44 0.26 12.13
C GLU A 111 -2.36 -0.43 11.12
N PRO A 112 -3.59 0.06 10.96
CA PRO A 112 -4.52 -0.46 9.96
C PRO A 112 -4.05 -0.13 8.54
N VAL A 113 -4.54 -0.90 7.56
CA VAL A 113 -4.17 -0.78 6.15
C VAL A 113 -5.29 -0.16 5.35
N LEU A 114 -4.97 0.86 4.55
CA LEU A 114 -5.85 1.39 3.51
C LEU A 114 -5.54 0.69 2.19
N PHE A 115 -6.50 -0.06 1.67
CA PHE A 115 -6.33 -0.89 0.47
C PHE A 115 -7.61 -0.96 -0.36
N LYS A 116 -7.45 -1.31 -1.64
CA LYS A 116 -8.54 -1.66 -2.55
C LYS A 116 -8.57 -3.16 -2.78
N GLY A 117 -9.77 -3.73 -2.90
CA GLY A 117 -9.96 -5.16 -3.14
C GLY A 117 -10.18 -5.96 -1.87
N GLY A 118 -10.11 -7.29 -1.99
CA GLY A 118 -10.43 -8.22 -0.90
C GLY A 118 -9.24 -8.90 -0.23
N ASP A 119 -8.03 -8.70 -0.74
CA ASP A 119 -6.87 -9.50 -0.35
C ASP A 119 -6.54 -9.37 1.15
N PHE A 120 -6.37 -8.15 1.63
CA PHE A 120 -6.06 -7.90 3.05
C PHE A 120 -7.25 -8.18 3.98
N GLY A 121 -8.49 -8.10 3.48
CA GLY A 121 -9.68 -8.44 4.25
C GLY A 121 -9.76 -9.92 4.67
N ASN A 122 -8.97 -10.77 4.04
CA ASN A 122 -8.83 -12.19 4.38
C ASN A 122 -7.57 -12.49 5.22
N THR A 123 -6.85 -11.47 5.65
CA THR A 123 -5.69 -11.60 6.53
C THR A 123 -6.05 -11.26 7.97
N ASP A 124 -5.05 -11.19 8.83
CA ASP A 124 -5.17 -10.80 10.24
C ASP A 124 -4.99 -9.28 10.46
N LEU A 125 -5.05 -8.47 9.40
CA LEU A 125 -4.90 -7.02 9.49
C LEU A 125 -6.24 -6.31 9.58
N ASP A 126 -6.25 -5.19 10.31
CA ASP A 126 -7.37 -4.28 10.34
C ASP A 126 -7.39 -3.38 9.10
N ALA A 127 -8.58 -3.11 8.57
CA ALA A 127 -8.78 -2.13 7.51
C ALA A 127 -8.88 -0.72 8.09
N ALA A 128 -8.28 0.23 7.39
CA ALA A 128 -8.38 1.64 7.72
C ALA A 128 -9.69 2.26 7.23
#